data_6c9f629b84ee0d4a8cde5c52bf8bb4e8
#
_entry.id   6c9f629b84ee0d4a8cde5c52bf8bb4e8
#
_cell.length_a   1.000
_cell.length_b   1.000
_cell.length_c   1.000
_cell.angle_alpha   90.00
_cell.angle_beta   90.00
_cell.angle_gamma   90.00
#
_symmetry.space_group_name_H-M   'P 1'
#
loop_
_entity.id
_entity.type
_entity.pdbx_description
1 polymer ?
#
loop_
_entity_poly.entity_id
_entity_poly.type
_entity_poly.pdbx_seq_one_letter_code
_entity_poly.pdbx_strand_id
1 'polypeptide(L)'
;AASDVYKRQAKSRGNIGAGGKDRSKIESFIQTDAAVNPGNSGGALVNTKGELVGINTAIYSETGNFAGYSFAVPISIAGKVANDLKQFGTVQRAVLGVLIQDPQYVPDAEKEKVKVFEGAYVGGFAERSSAKEAGIEKGDVIVAVNGVKIKSSSALQEQISKYRPGDKVELTINRNGSTKKFTVELRNAQGS
;
A
#
# COMPACT_ATOMS: atom_id res chain seq x y z
N ALA A 1 22.20 -8.75 -16.21
CA ALA A 1 21.06 -9.17 -15.36
C ALA A 1 19.97 -9.67 -16.26
N ALA A 2 19.53 -10.91 -16.07
CA ALA A 2 18.44 -11.48 -16.84
C ALA A 2 17.12 -10.77 -16.45
N SER A 3 16.39 -10.28 -17.43
CA SER A 3 15.03 -9.79 -17.25
C SER A 3 14.10 -11.01 -17.21
N ASP A 4 13.47 -11.26 -16.07
CA ASP A 4 12.53 -12.37 -15.97
C ASP A 4 11.18 -11.96 -16.56
N VAL A 5 10.65 -12.83 -17.45
CA VAL A 5 9.30 -12.68 -17.99
C VAL A 5 8.30 -13.11 -16.93
N TYR A 6 7.43 -12.20 -16.58
CA TYR A 6 6.56 -12.25 -15.44
C TYR A 6 5.15 -12.76 -15.77
N LYS A 7 4.67 -13.74 -14.98
CA LYS A 7 3.25 -14.04 -14.82
C LYS A 7 2.80 -13.46 -13.47
N ARG A 8 1.88 -12.50 -13.51
CA ARG A 8 1.41 -11.82 -12.31
C ARG A 8 0.46 -12.74 -11.54
N GLN A 9 0.83 -13.14 -10.32
CA GLN A 9 -0.02 -13.95 -9.46
C GLN A 9 -0.88 -13.11 -8.51
N ALA A 10 -0.33 -12.02 -7.94
CA ALA A 10 -1.09 -11.13 -7.06
C ALA A 10 -0.46 -9.72 -7.00
N LYS A 11 -1.27 -8.71 -6.62
CA LYS A 11 -0.85 -7.33 -6.39
C LYS A 11 -1.23 -6.90 -4.97
N SER A 12 -0.54 -5.89 -4.45
CA SER A 12 -0.82 -5.33 -3.12
C SER A 12 -0.76 -6.38 -2.00
N ARG A 13 0.24 -7.25 -2.04
CA ARG A 13 0.54 -8.17 -0.94
C ARG A 13 1.24 -7.40 0.16
N GLY A 14 0.61 -7.32 1.33
CA GLY A 14 1.18 -6.80 2.55
C GLY A 14 1.62 -7.92 3.49
N ASN A 15 2.32 -7.55 4.56
CA ASN A 15 2.74 -8.42 5.64
C ASN A 15 3.69 -9.55 5.20
N ILE A 16 4.64 -9.22 4.32
CA ILE A 16 5.66 -10.13 3.82
C ILE A 16 6.95 -9.89 4.60
N GLY A 17 7.20 -10.71 5.60
CA GLY A 17 8.46 -10.68 6.33
C GLY A 17 8.33 -10.42 7.82
N ALA A 18 9.33 -10.89 8.53
CA ALA A 18 9.40 -10.97 9.97
C ALA A 18 9.06 -9.67 10.70
N GLY A 19 7.99 -9.68 11.45
CA GLY A 19 7.79 -9.10 12.76
C GLY A 19 8.45 -7.75 13.10
N GLY A 20 8.49 -6.79 12.19
CA GLY A 20 8.93 -5.43 12.54
C GLY A 20 7.72 -4.57 12.89
N LYS A 21 7.71 -3.96 14.07
CA LYS A 21 6.69 -3.00 14.54
C LYS A 21 6.70 -1.67 13.76
N ASP A 22 7.44 -1.57 12.69
CA ASP A 22 7.57 -0.35 11.90
C ASP A 22 6.41 -0.25 10.90
N ARG A 23 5.32 0.38 11.35
CA ARG A 23 4.11 0.68 10.58
C ARG A 23 4.33 1.70 9.44
N SER A 24 5.54 2.23 9.28
CA SER A 24 5.88 3.17 8.21
C SER A 24 6.28 2.46 6.91
N LYS A 25 6.45 1.13 6.92
CA LYS A 25 6.82 0.37 5.74
C LYS A 25 5.64 0.20 4.80
N ILE A 26 5.85 0.57 3.53
CA ILE A 26 4.89 0.30 2.46
C ILE A 26 5.03 -1.17 2.09
N GLU A 27 4.08 -1.98 2.53
CA GLU A 27 4.01 -3.40 2.21
C GLU A 27 3.01 -3.65 1.09
N SER A 28 3.30 -3.14 -0.09
CA SER A 28 2.54 -3.41 -1.30
C SER A 28 3.46 -3.98 -2.35
N PHE A 29 3.48 -5.30 -2.50
CA PHE A 29 4.36 -5.99 -3.41
C PHE A 29 3.59 -6.64 -4.57
N ILE A 30 4.28 -6.83 -5.69
CA ILE A 30 3.88 -7.75 -6.74
C ILE A 30 4.40 -9.12 -6.34
N GLN A 31 3.50 -10.09 -6.17
CA GLN A 31 3.87 -11.49 -6.05
C GLN A 31 3.98 -12.08 -7.46
N THR A 32 5.05 -12.82 -7.73
CA THR A 32 5.31 -13.45 -9.03
C THR A 32 5.88 -14.86 -8.83
N ASP A 33 5.69 -15.72 -9.82
CA ASP A 33 6.30 -17.04 -9.95
C ASP A 33 7.63 -17.01 -10.73
N ALA A 34 8.04 -15.83 -11.22
CA ALA A 34 9.38 -15.64 -11.79
C ALA A 34 10.45 -15.93 -10.72
N ALA A 35 11.43 -16.79 -11.06
CA ALA A 35 12.43 -17.22 -10.12
C ALA A 35 13.39 -16.06 -9.77
N VAL A 36 13.35 -15.60 -8.52
CA VAL A 36 14.31 -14.66 -7.97
C VAL A 36 15.22 -15.43 -7.02
N ASN A 37 16.53 -15.37 -7.28
CA ASN A 37 17.58 -15.97 -6.48
C ASN A 37 18.55 -14.89 -6.00
N PRO A 38 19.43 -15.18 -5.03
CA PRO A 38 20.53 -14.29 -4.67
C PRO A 38 21.29 -13.79 -5.91
N GLY A 39 21.41 -12.47 -6.06
CA GLY A 39 21.99 -11.81 -7.25
C GLY A 39 20.95 -11.14 -8.16
N ASN A 40 19.69 -11.52 -8.12
CA ASN A 40 18.61 -10.88 -8.90
C ASN A 40 17.97 -9.67 -8.17
N SER A 41 18.22 -9.49 -6.87
CA SER A 41 17.71 -8.35 -6.10
C SER A 41 18.18 -7.03 -6.68
N GLY A 42 17.26 -6.06 -6.85
CA GLY A 42 17.51 -4.81 -7.57
C GLY A 42 17.36 -4.93 -9.09
N GLY A 43 17.21 -6.15 -9.65
CA GLY A 43 16.96 -6.39 -11.06
C GLY A 43 15.54 -6.02 -11.49
N ALA A 44 15.35 -5.80 -12.78
CA ALA A 44 14.07 -5.43 -13.37
C ALA A 44 13.12 -6.63 -13.41
N LEU A 45 11.86 -6.43 -12.99
CA LEU A 45 10.74 -7.30 -13.31
C LEU A 45 10.00 -6.68 -14.50
N VAL A 46 9.93 -7.41 -15.62
CA VAL A 46 9.29 -6.93 -16.85
C VAL A 46 8.09 -7.79 -17.23
N ASN A 47 7.14 -7.22 -17.97
CA ASN A 47 6.03 -7.96 -18.54
C ASN A 47 6.42 -8.57 -19.92
N THR A 48 5.50 -9.28 -20.55
CA THR A 48 5.72 -9.93 -21.86
C THR A 48 5.96 -8.93 -23.00
N LYS A 49 5.70 -7.63 -22.79
CA LYS A 49 6.01 -6.56 -23.75
C LYS A 49 7.36 -5.90 -23.50
N GLY A 50 8.12 -6.37 -22.49
CA GLY A 50 9.38 -5.75 -22.07
C GLY A 50 9.22 -4.48 -21.22
N GLU A 51 8.01 -4.14 -20.78
CA GLU A 51 7.77 -2.97 -19.94
C GLU A 51 8.17 -3.26 -18.49
N LEU A 52 8.88 -2.33 -17.84
CA LEU A 52 9.27 -2.43 -16.43
C LEU A 52 8.02 -2.33 -15.55
N VAL A 53 7.73 -3.37 -14.77
CA VAL A 53 6.57 -3.44 -13.88
C VAL A 53 6.96 -3.41 -12.39
N GLY A 54 8.20 -3.76 -12.07
CA GLY A 54 8.68 -3.74 -10.69
C GLY A 54 10.19 -3.93 -10.59
N ILE A 55 10.68 -3.85 -9.35
CA ILE A 55 12.08 -4.11 -8.99
C ILE A 55 12.10 -5.29 -8.02
N ASN A 56 12.84 -6.34 -8.36
CA ASN A 56 12.96 -7.54 -7.53
C ASN A 56 13.58 -7.19 -6.18
N THR A 57 12.99 -7.69 -5.08
CA THR A 57 13.45 -7.31 -3.74
C THR A 57 13.61 -8.47 -2.77
N ALA A 58 12.71 -9.45 -2.80
CA ALA A 58 12.71 -10.52 -1.80
C ALA A 58 12.15 -11.82 -2.36
N ILE A 59 12.56 -12.92 -1.74
CA ILE A 59 11.94 -14.23 -1.84
C ILE A 59 11.33 -14.60 -0.50
N TYR A 60 10.19 -15.28 -0.51
CA TYR A 60 9.73 -15.97 0.69
C TYR A 60 10.36 -17.37 0.69
N SER A 61 11.30 -17.60 1.62
CA SER A 61 12.02 -18.85 1.69
C SER A 61 12.57 -19.07 3.11
N GLU A 62 12.34 -20.23 3.65
CA GLU A 62 12.96 -20.68 4.91
C GLU A 62 14.43 -21.10 4.71
N THR A 63 14.82 -21.43 3.47
CA THR A 63 16.15 -21.91 3.12
C THR A 63 17.02 -20.89 2.39
N GLY A 64 16.48 -19.70 2.06
CA GLY A 64 17.16 -18.67 1.28
C GLY A 64 17.13 -18.91 -0.23
N ASN A 65 16.51 -20.00 -0.71
CA ASN A 65 16.35 -20.31 -2.14
C ASN A 65 14.90 -20.09 -2.58
N PHE A 66 14.68 -19.92 -3.88
CA PHE A 66 13.34 -19.76 -4.46
C PHE A 66 12.43 -20.94 -4.09
N ALA A 67 11.28 -20.66 -3.47
CA ALA A 67 10.30 -21.63 -2.99
C ALA A 67 8.95 -21.51 -3.75
N GLY A 68 8.97 -21.08 -5.02
CA GLY A 68 7.79 -21.02 -5.88
C GLY A 68 7.17 -19.63 -6.05
N TYR A 69 7.55 -18.61 -5.27
CA TYR A 69 7.10 -17.24 -5.46
C TYR A 69 8.11 -16.22 -4.91
N SER A 70 8.10 -15.08 -5.54
CA SER A 70 8.99 -13.96 -5.25
C SER A 70 8.21 -12.67 -5.15
N PHE A 71 8.86 -11.62 -4.67
CA PHE A 71 8.23 -10.32 -4.47
C PHE A 71 9.05 -9.20 -5.13
N ALA A 72 8.33 -8.28 -5.76
CA ALA A 72 8.93 -7.10 -6.37
C ALA A 72 8.20 -5.83 -5.91
N VAL A 73 8.94 -4.75 -5.71
CA VAL A 73 8.38 -3.41 -5.49
C VAL A 73 7.75 -2.93 -6.80
N PRO A 74 6.46 -2.52 -6.81
CA PRO A 74 5.84 -1.98 -8.01
C PRO A 74 6.58 -0.75 -8.55
N ILE A 75 6.69 -0.63 -9.87
CA ILE A 75 7.37 0.52 -10.49
C ILE A 75 6.71 1.86 -10.15
N SER A 76 5.41 1.87 -9.90
CA SER A 76 4.69 3.06 -9.42
C SER A 76 5.22 3.59 -8.09
N ILE A 77 5.68 2.71 -7.21
CA ILE A 77 6.31 3.07 -5.94
C ILE A 77 7.79 3.37 -6.14
N ALA A 78 8.53 2.46 -6.79
CA ALA A 78 9.97 2.59 -6.99
C ALA A 78 10.32 3.87 -7.79
N GLY A 79 9.55 4.19 -8.82
CA GLY A 79 9.73 5.40 -9.63
C GLY A 79 9.54 6.68 -8.84
N LYS A 80 8.48 6.74 -7.99
CA LYS A 80 8.26 7.89 -7.11
C LYS A 80 9.40 8.06 -6.12
N VAL A 81 9.84 6.97 -5.47
CA VAL A 81 10.97 6.99 -4.52
C VAL A 81 12.25 7.49 -5.20
N ALA A 82 12.58 6.97 -6.39
CA ALA A 82 13.77 7.40 -7.14
C ALA A 82 13.70 8.89 -7.51
N ASN A 83 12.54 9.38 -7.95
CA ASN A 83 12.34 10.79 -8.27
C ASN A 83 12.45 11.68 -7.03
N ASP A 84 11.88 11.28 -5.90
CA ASP A 84 12.00 12.03 -4.65
C ASP A 84 13.46 12.11 -4.18
N LEU A 85 14.19 11.00 -4.21
CA LEU A 85 15.61 10.98 -3.84
C LEU A 85 16.44 11.88 -4.76
N LYS A 86 16.18 11.86 -6.07
CA LYS A 86 16.88 12.71 -7.05
C LYS A 86 16.58 14.20 -6.82
N GLN A 87 15.35 14.54 -6.48
CA GLN A 87 14.88 15.93 -6.40
C GLN A 87 15.08 16.54 -5.01
N PHE A 88 14.91 15.77 -3.95
CA PHE A 88 14.88 16.26 -2.56
C PHE A 88 15.95 15.62 -1.67
N GLY A 89 16.68 14.61 -2.13
CA GLY A 89 17.63 13.85 -1.31
C GLY A 89 16.95 12.91 -0.29
N THR A 90 15.62 13.03 -0.10
CA THR A 90 14.83 12.24 0.85
C THR A 90 13.48 11.86 0.26
N VAL A 91 12.94 10.71 0.67
CA VAL A 91 11.62 10.26 0.21
C VAL A 91 10.52 11.08 0.86
N GLN A 92 9.68 11.69 0.04
CA GLN A 92 8.50 12.46 0.48
C GLN A 92 7.34 11.51 0.74
N ARG A 93 7.15 11.10 1.99
CA ARG A 93 6.09 10.15 2.37
C ARG A 93 4.86 10.89 2.86
N ALA A 94 3.78 10.78 2.10
CA ALA A 94 2.46 11.27 2.48
C ALA A 94 1.72 10.22 3.33
N VAL A 95 1.01 10.67 4.35
CA VAL A 95 0.19 9.82 5.23
C VAL A 95 -1.17 10.46 5.49
N LEU A 96 -2.17 9.61 5.72
CA LEU A 96 -3.51 10.01 6.19
C LEU A 96 -3.60 10.10 7.72
N GLY A 97 -2.66 9.46 8.42
CA GLY A 97 -2.71 9.36 9.88
C GLY A 97 -3.80 8.43 10.41
N VAL A 98 -4.15 7.37 9.67
CA VAL A 98 -5.15 6.36 10.06
C VAL A 98 -4.49 5.04 10.44
N LEU A 99 -5.08 4.35 11.41
CA LEU A 99 -4.78 2.95 11.73
C LEU A 99 -5.78 2.09 10.97
N ILE A 100 -5.31 1.29 10.03
CA ILE A 100 -6.15 0.54 9.10
C ILE A 100 -5.94 -0.96 9.20
N GLN A 101 -6.98 -1.70 8.85
CA GLN A 101 -6.97 -3.15 8.64
C GLN A 101 -7.98 -3.53 7.57
N ASP A 102 -7.89 -4.75 7.05
CA ASP A 102 -8.89 -5.23 6.10
C ASP A 102 -10.20 -5.55 6.84
N PRO A 103 -11.38 -5.29 6.24
CA PRO A 103 -12.69 -5.48 6.88
C PRO A 103 -12.91 -6.88 7.45
N GLN A 104 -12.31 -7.91 6.84
CA GLN A 104 -12.41 -9.30 7.31
C GLN A 104 -11.74 -9.56 8.67
N TYR A 105 -10.79 -8.71 9.08
CA TYR A 105 -10.07 -8.83 10.36
C TYR A 105 -10.64 -7.91 11.45
N VAL A 106 -11.76 -7.24 11.18
CA VAL A 106 -12.45 -6.40 12.17
C VAL A 106 -13.00 -7.29 13.29
N PRO A 107 -12.78 -6.95 14.58
CA PRO A 107 -13.33 -7.68 15.71
C PRO A 107 -14.86 -7.83 15.61
N ASP A 108 -15.41 -8.96 16.07
CA ASP A 108 -16.85 -9.27 15.97
C ASP A 108 -17.73 -8.18 16.59
N ALA A 109 -17.29 -7.56 17.67
CA ALA A 109 -18.01 -6.46 18.33
C ALA A 109 -18.20 -5.21 17.44
N GLU A 110 -17.38 -5.04 16.41
CA GLU A 110 -17.45 -3.90 15.49
C GLU A 110 -17.97 -4.29 14.09
N LYS A 111 -18.10 -5.59 13.80
CA LYS A 111 -18.51 -6.11 12.49
C LYS A 111 -19.91 -5.67 12.05
N GLU A 112 -20.83 -5.47 12.99
CA GLU A 112 -22.20 -5.03 12.67
C GLU A 112 -22.24 -3.68 11.93
N LYS A 113 -21.24 -2.82 12.16
CA LYS A 113 -21.08 -1.51 11.51
C LYS A 113 -20.43 -1.59 10.14
N VAL A 114 -19.73 -2.70 9.84
CA VAL A 114 -19.01 -2.90 8.58
C VAL A 114 -19.94 -3.54 7.56
N LYS A 115 -20.44 -2.73 6.61
CA LYS A 115 -21.40 -3.17 5.59
C LYS A 115 -20.77 -3.49 4.24
N VAL A 116 -19.42 -3.43 4.16
CA VAL A 116 -18.63 -3.71 2.94
C VAL A 116 -17.47 -4.63 3.28
N PHE A 117 -17.15 -5.56 2.37
CA PHE A 117 -16.10 -6.56 2.58
C PHE A 117 -14.77 -6.18 1.92
N GLU A 118 -14.77 -5.18 1.03
CA GLU A 118 -13.57 -4.65 0.37
C GLU A 118 -13.31 -3.22 0.85
N GLY A 119 -12.04 -2.86 1.00
CA GLY A 119 -11.61 -1.53 1.42
C GLY A 119 -10.60 -1.57 2.57
N ALA A 120 -10.38 -0.40 3.18
CA ALA A 120 -9.54 -0.25 4.36
C ALA A 120 -10.39 0.26 5.53
N TYR A 121 -10.64 -0.56 6.51
CA TYR A 121 -11.37 -0.21 7.73
C TYR A 121 -10.51 0.70 8.61
N VAL A 122 -11.08 1.78 9.10
CA VAL A 122 -10.45 2.74 10.00
C VAL A 122 -10.68 2.30 11.44
N GLY A 123 -9.68 1.65 12.03
CA GLY A 123 -9.71 1.19 13.44
C GLY A 123 -9.32 2.28 14.44
N GLY A 124 -8.71 3.37 13.97
CA GLY A 124 -8.25 4.48 14.80
C GLY A 124 -7.41 5.49 14.05
N PHE A 125 -6.79 6.39 14.77
CA PHE A 125 -6.01 7.50 14.23
C PHE A 125 -4.65 7.60 14.92
N ALA A 126 -3.65 8.12 14.18
CA ALA A 126 -2.42 8.62 14.75
C ALA A 126 -2.69 9.94 15.51
N GLU A 127 -1.75 10.36 16.34
CA GLU A 127 -1.88 11.59 17.14
C GLU A 127 -2.17 12.83 16.26
N ARG A 128 -1.51 12.90 15.09
CA ARG A 128 -1.72 13.96 14.09
C ARG A 128 -2.31 13.33 12.83
N SER A 129 -3.62 13.38 12.70
CA SER A 129 -4.34 12.71 11.61
C SER A 129 -5.12 13.73 10.77
N SER A 130 -4.66 13.95 9.54
CA SER A 130 -5.39 14.79 8.57
C SER A 130 -6.73 14.17 8.18
N ALA A 131 -6.83 12.84 8.17
CA ALA A 131 -8.09 12.15 7.91
C ALA A 131 -9.13 12.46 9.02
N LYS A 132 -8.72 12.41 10.31
CA LYS A 132 -9.61 12.75 11.43
C LYS A 132 -10.10 14.20 11.36
N GLU A 133 -9.18 15.13 11.06
CA GLU A 133 -9.53 16.56 10.91
C GLU A 133 -10.49 16.81 9.75
N ALA A 134 -10.39 16.02 8.67
CA ALA A 134 -11.32 16.08 7.55
C ALA A 134 -12.70 15.44 7.81
N GLY A 135 -12.92 14.82 8.98
CA GLY A 135 -14.20 14.25 9.39
C GLY A 135 -14.34 12.74 9.13
N ILE A 136 -13.24 12.03 8.86
CA ILE A 136 -13.22 10.56 8.88
C ILE A 136 -13.35 10.10 10.33
N GLU A 137 -14.12 9.04 10.56
CA GLU A 137 -14.41 8.48 11.88
C GLU A 137 -13.93 7.04 12.00
N LYS A 138 -13.68 6.60 13.24
CA LYS A 138 -13.47 5.17 13.52
C LYS A 138 -14.72 4.39 13.09
N GLY A 139 -14.53 3.29 12.38
CA GLY A 139 -15.61 2.49 11.83
C GLY A 139 -15.89 2.76 10.34
N ASP A 140 -15.35 3.83 9.77
CA ASP A 140 -15.41 4.05 8.33
C ASP A 140 -14.62 2.99 7.56
N VAL A 141 -15.05 2.66 6.35
CA VAL A 141 -14.28 1.86 5.42
C VAL A 141 -13.93 2.71 4.19
N ILE A 142 -12.65 2.96 3.96
CA ILE A 142 -12.18 3.69 2.78
C ILE A 142 -12.27 2.74 1.57
N VAL A 143 -13.08 3.09 0.59
CA VAL A 143 -13.39 2.26 -0.58
C VAL A 143 -12.84 2.83 -1.90
N ALA A 144 -12.47 4.12 -1.94
CA ALA A 144 -11.76 4.70 -3.08
C ALA A 144 -10.92 5.91 -2.68
N VAL A 145 -9.88 6.21 -3.48
CA VAL A 145 -9.03 7.41 -3.41
C VAL A 145 -8.99 8.01 -4.81
N ASN A 146 -9.43 9.25 -4.98
CA ASN A 146 -9.54 9.94 -6.27
C ASN A 146 -10.23 9.07 -7.34
N GLY A 147 -11.33 8.38 -6.96
CA GLY A 147 -12.08 7.48 -7.83
C GLY A 147 -11.45 6.10 -8.08
N VAL A 148 -10.20 5.88 -7.65
CA VAL A 148 -9.54 4.56 -7.76
C VAL A 148 -10.02 3.66 -6.64
N LYS A 149 -10.66 2.53 -6.98
CA LYS A 149 -11.21 1.57 -6.02
C LYS A 149 -10.12 0.95 -5.14
N ILE A 150 -10.37 0.95 -3.84
CA ILE A 150 -9.52 0.33 -2.81
C ILE A 150 -10.17 -0.98 -2.35
N LYS A 151 -9.43 -2.08 -2.44
CA LYS A 151 -9.92 -3.42 -2.09
C LYS A 151 -9.36 -3.94 -0.76
N SER A 152 -8.27 -3.35 -0.26
CA SER A 152 -7.59 -3.76 0.96
C SER A 152 -6.82 -2.61 1.60
N SER A 153 -6.38 -2.78 2.83
CA SER A 153 -5.49 -1.83 3.53
C SER A 153 -4.17 -1.62 2.77
N SER A 154 -3.58 -2.67 2.23
CA SER A 154 -2.36 -2.57 1.41
C SER A 154 -2.58 -1.80 0.10
N ALA A 155 -3.76 -1.95 -0.54
CA ALA A 155 -4.11 -1.16 -1.72
C ALA A 155 -4.27 0.33 -1.39
N LEU A 156 -4.81 0.68 -0.21
CA LEU A 156 -4.85 2.06 0.26
C LEU A 156 -3.45 2.62 0.46
N GLN A 157 -2.57 1.88 1.14
CA GLN A 157 -1.18 2.29 1.34
C GLN A 157 -0.46 2.51 0.00
N GLU A 158 -0.60 1.59 -0.96
CA GLU A 158 -0.06 1.73 -2.31
C GLU A 158 -0.57 2.99 -2.99
N GLN A 159 -1.88 3.25 -2.92
CA GLN A 159 -2.46 4.42 -3.57
C GLN A 159 -1.97 5.72 -2.93
N ILE A 160 -1.93 5.82 -1.60
CA ILE A 160 -1.45 7.00 -0.88
C ILE A 160 0.05 7.23 -1.10
N SER A 161 0.85 6.17 -1.25
CA SER A 161 2.29 6.27 -1.48
C SER A 161 2.69 6.98 -2.78
N LYS A 162 1.75 7.15 -3.72
CA LYS A 162 1.97 7.87 -4.99
C LYS A 162 1.96 9.38 -4.81
N TYR A 163 1.43 9.87 -3.69
CA TYR A 163 1.29 11.30 -3.38
C TYR A 163 2.42 11.82 -2.49
N ARG A 164 2.47 13.13 -2.33
CA ARG A 164 3.41 13.84 -1.46
C ARG A 164 2.67 14.57 -0.34
N PRO A 165 3.34 14.92 0.76
CA PRO A 165 2.79 15.85 1.74
C PRO A 165 2.34 17.15 1.06
N GLY A 166 1.16 17.66 1.44
CA GLY A 166 0.51 18.82 0.83
C GLY A 166 -0.45 18.48 -0.32
N ASP A 167 -0.36 17.27 -0.93
CA ASP A 167 -1.32 16.85 -1.95
C ASP A 167 -2.71 16.63 -1.31
N LYS A 168 -3.77 17.02 -2.05
CA LYS A 168 -5.16 16.78 -1.66
C LYS A 168 -5.72 15.57 -2.38
N VAL A 169 -6.38 14.70 -1.64
CA VAL A 169 -7.04 13.51 -2.18
C VAL A 169 -8.51 13.48 -1.77
N GLU A 170 -9.38 13.03 -2.67
CA GLU A 170 -10.77 12.72 -2.36
C GLU A 170 -10.86 11.27 -1.88
N LEU A 171 -11.25 11.07 -0.63
CA LEU A 171 -11.57 9.76 -0.09
C LEU A 171 -13.06 9.49 -0.23
N THR A 172 -13.41 8.37 -0.85
CA THR A 172 -14.75 7.81 -0.79
C THR A 172 -14.78 6.76 0.31
N ILE A 173 -15.69 6.92 1.27
CA ILE A 173 -15.84 6.00 2.41
C ILE A 173 -17.24 5.40 2.44
N ASN A 174 -17.35 4.23 3.07
CA ASN A 174 -18.62 3.66 3.52
C ASN A 174 -18.73 3.84 5.04
N ARG A 175 -19.77 4.54 5.49
CA ARG A 175 -20.11 4.72 6.91
C ARG A 175 -21.49 4.13 7.16
N ASN A 176 -21.55 3.00 7.85
CA ASN A 176 -22.81 2.30 8.17
C ASN A 176 -23.69 2.02 6.94
N GLY A 177 -23.10 1.66 5.80
CA GLY A 177 -23.80 1.41 4.54
C GLY A 177 -23.98 2.64 3.64
N SER A 178 -23.74 3.85 4.14
CA SER A 178 -23.86 5.09 3.35
C SER A 178 -22.49 5.49 2.78
N THR A 179 -22.49 5.89 1.51
CA THR A 179 -21.29 6.41 0.85
C THR A 179 -21.15 7.91 1.12
N LYS A 180 -19.96 8.33 1.55
CA LYS A 180 -19.59 9.74 1.76
C LYS A 180 -18.26 10.05 1.09
N LYS A 181 -18.01 11.33 0.81
CA LYS A 181 -16.77 11.81 0.22
C LYS A 181 -16.15 12.89 1.10
N PHE A 182 -14.83 12.84 1.27
CA PHE A 182 -14.06 13.80 2.04
C PHE A 182 -12.79 14.17 1.28
N THR A 183 -12.48 15.45 1.24
CA THR A 183 -11.18 15.92 0.74
C THR A 183 -10.21 16.01 1.91
N VAL A 184 -9.08 15.32 1.79
CA VAL A 184 -8.06 15.25 2.83
C VAL A 184 -6.75 15.77 2.26
N GLU A 185 -6.11 16.70 2.95
CA GLU A 185 -4.75 17.13 2.66
C GLU A 185 -3.77 16.20 3.36
N LEU A 186 -2.92 15.55 2.56
CA LEU A 186 -1.95 14.59 3.07
C LEU A 186 -0.80 15.31 3.77
N ARG A 187 -0.30 14.72 4.85
CA ARG A 187 0.83 15.26 5.61
C ARG A 187 1.99 14.29 5.64
N ASN A 188 3.16 14.75 6.07
CA ASN A 188 4.26 13.83 6.40
C ASN A 188 3.99 13.11 7.74
N ALA A 189 4.84 12.16 8.10
CA ALA A 189 4.69 11.40 9.34
C ALA A 189 4.83 12.27 10.62
N GLN A 190 5.41 13.46 10.51
CA GLN A 190 5.54 14.44 11.58
C GLN A 190 4.31 15.38 11.69
N GLY A 191 3.38 15.31 10.71
CA GLY A 191 2.13 16.08 10.73
C GLY A 191 2.24 17.47 10.11
N SER A 192 3.27 17.71 9.29
CA SER A 192 3.46 18.92 8.48
C SER A 192 3.13 18.66 7.02
#